data_c817496b75206d678589b7f1a69ce72f
#
_entry.id   c817496b75206d678589b7f1a69ce72f
#
_cell.length_a   1.000
_cell.length_b   1.000
_cell.length_c   1.000
_cell.angle_alpha   90.00
_cell.angle_beta   90.00
_cell.angle_gamma   90.00
#
_symmetry.space_group_name_H-M   'P 1'
#
loop_
_entity.id
_entity.type
_entity.pdbx_description
1 polymer ?
#
loop_
_entity_poly.entity_id
_entity_poly.type
_entity_poly.pdbx_seq_one_letter_code
_entity_poly.pdbx_strand_id
1 'polypeptide(L)'
;MIKPREESSSPRRSRWWSLAVASLATLIVTADSGQLSIAMPLIMKDLRADLSLASWIALVYALVTASLYLPCGRLSDVLGVGKLFLAGFVLYSVSSFAAGMAETSAQMIFFRATQAAGSALIMANNFALITALFPREERGRAMGIAGGTVSALGYTLGPVLGGLLTHSFGWRANFYLSGSLAIIGFVAARTLLPTESFKPSEEKKTPFDITGAIMFGAGISLLLFSLALAQKGSWREPVVGLGALLAVALFGFFIRWEKRTRFPLLDLNIFRITAFTLGNLARWFSFITMSVSNLLMPFFLQLALGLDPLRAGLLVAPTPFAMALLAPVTGWLSERFSPERLCALGLVVNGAALVLLAFLQTEATAFEVATGLALLGIGMGIFQTPNNNLLMSSVPRHRLGIGSSVLSIVRSLGYSIGATLAAMIVGHFLLVATGEMSLQSLSEGAGISRETPALAAFLRGYRWAYLTAAIVAFAGAAVSLWAVNPER
;
A
#
# COMPACT_ATOMS: atom_id res chain seq x y z
N MET A 1 5.87 43.07 4.73
CA MET A 1 4.45 42.65 4.79
C MET A 1 4.13 41.93 3.48
N ILE A 2 4.24 40.60 3.44
CA ILE A 2 3.83 39.79 2.28
C ILE A 2 2.35 39.53 2.44
N LYS A 3 1.52 40.10 1.53
CA LYS A 3 0.07 39.84 1.51
C LYS A 3 -0.16 38.33 1.47
N PRO A 4 -1.02 37.74 2.31
CA PRO A 4 -1.44 36.36 2.17
C PRO A 4 -2.11 36.24 0.80
N ARG A 5 -1.53 35.41 -0.06
CA ARG A 5 -2.13 35.06 -1.36
C ARG A 5 -3.50 34.44 -1.06
N GLU A 6 -4.53 35.00 -1.64
CA GLU A 6 -5.91 34.50 -1.61
C GLU A 6 -5.90 32.98 -1.88
N GLU A 7 -6.53 32.23 -0.98
CA GLU A 7 -6.80 30.81 -1.15
C GLU A 7 -7.47 30.61 -2.50
N SER A 8 -6.90 29.75 -3.33
CA SER A 8 -7.39 29.49 -4.69
C SER A 8 -8.87 29.12 -4.62
N SER A 9 -9.72 30.08 -4.95
CA SER A 9 -11.18 29.95 -4.97
C SER A 9 -11.62 29.16 -6.21
N SER A 10 -11.12 27.93 -6.39
CA SER A 10 -11.74 27.05 -7.38
C SER A 10 -13.17 26.76 -6.90
N PRO A 11 -14.18 26.85 -7.78
CA PRO A 11 -15.56 26.62 -7.40
C PRO A 11 -15.71 25.28 -6.67
N ARG A 12 -16.48 25.22 -5.59
CA ARG A 12 -16.67 24.00 -4.77
C ARG A 12 -16.99 22.77 -5.63
N ARG A 13 -17.78 22.92 -6.68
CA ARG A 13 -18.11 21.88 -7.65
C ARG A 13 -16.88 21.30 -8.38
N SER A 14 -15.91 22.14 -8.73
CA SER A 14 -14.66 21.71 -9.41
C SER A 14 -13.79 20.84 -8.50
N ARG A 15 -13.74 21.10 -7.20
CA ARG A 15 -12.93 20.31 -6.23
C ARG A 15 -13.44 18.87 -6.08
N TRP A 16 -14.76 18.69 -6.00
CA TRP A 16 -15.37 17.36 -5.89
C TRP A 16 -15.21 16.52 -7.16
N TRP A 17 -15.22 17.15 -8.34
CA TRP A 17 -14.85 16.45 -9.57
C TRP A 17 -13.39 16.04 -9.60
N SER A 18 -12.49 16.88 -9.08
CA SER A 18 -11.08 16.51 -8.92
C SER A 18 -10.90 15.35 -7.95
N LEU A 19 -11.70 15.29 -6.87
CA LEU A 19 -11.74 14.15 -5.97
C LEU A 19 -12.21 12.87 -6.67
N ALA A 20 -13.21 12.95 -7.54
CA ALA A 20 -13.67 11.80 -8.32
C ALA A 20 -12.55 11.25 -9.22
N VAL A 21 -11.76 12.12 -9.84
CA VAL A 21 -10.57 11.73 -10.63
C VAL A 21 -9.51 11.05 -9.77
N ALA A 22 -9.17 11.63 -8.61
CA ALA A 22 -8.23 11.06 -7.66
C ALA A 22 -8.71 9.71 -7.10
N SER A 23 -10.02 9.58 -6.86
CA SER A 23 -10.67 8.35 -6.43
C SER A 23 -10.63 7.27 -7.51
N LEU A 24 -10.93 7.61 -8.76
CA LEU A 24 -10.82 6.67 -9.89
C LEU A 24 -9.38 6.14 -10.03
N ALA A 25 -8.38 7.01 -9.90
CA ALA A 25 -6.97 6.63 -9.91
C ALA A 25 -6.64 5.62 -8.79
N THR A 26 -7.10 5.89 -7.57
CA THR A 26 -6.93 4.99 -6.43
C THR A 26 -7.59 3.63 -6.70
N LEU A 27 -8.83 3.64 -7.19
CA LEU A 27 -9.59 2.42 -7.49
C LEU A 27 -8.86 1.53 -8.49
N ILE A 28 -8.41 2.09 -9.61
CA ILE A 28 -7.68 1.37 -10.66
C ILE A 28 -6.44 0.67 -10.09
N VAL A 29 -5.60 1.41 -9.35
CA VAL A 29 -4.34 0.88 -8.85
C VAL A 29 -4.55 -0.15 -7.72
N THR A 30 -5.55 0.05 -6.86
CA THR A 30 -5.81 -0.89 -5.76
C THR A 30 -6.52 -2.16 -6.22
N ALA A 31 -7.37 -2.09 -7.23
CA ALA A 31 -8.05 -3.25 -7.80
C ALA A 31 -7.11 -4.16 -8.61
N ASP A 32 -6.10 -3.60 -9.26
CA ASP A 32 -5.17 -4.33 -10.13
C ASP A 32 -4.47 -5.53 -9.44
N SER A 33 -4.03 -5.35 -8.20
CA SER A 33 -3.37 -6.44 -7.45
C SER A 33 -4.31 -7.62 -7.17
N GLY A 34 -5.57 -7.35 -6.87
CA GLY A 34 -6.59 -8.37 -6.64
C GLY A 34 -6.98 -9.08 -7.93
N GLN A 35 -7.13 -8.35 -9.03
CA GLN A 35 -7.40 -8.92 -10.36
C GLN A 35 -6.28 -9.87 -10.79
N LEU A 36 -5.02 -9.45 -10.61
CA LEU A 36 -3.86 -10.26 -10.97
C LEU A 36 -3.80 -11.58 -10.20
N SER A 37 -4.05 -11.53 -8.88
CA SER A 37 -3.94 -12.73 -8.04
C SER A 37 -4.90 -13.85 -8.48
N ILE A 38 -6.12 -13.49 -8.86
CA ILE A 38 -7.13 -14.45 -9.37
C ILE A 38 -6.81 -14.91 -10.80
N ALA A 39 -6.25 -14.05 -11.63
CA ALA A 39 -5.89 -14.37 -13.01
C ALA A 39 -4.60 -15.21 -13.13
N MET A 40 -3.75 -15.19 -12.08
CA MET A 40 -2.40 -15.75 -12.13
C MET A 40 -2.33 -17.22 -12.59
N PRO A 41 -3.17 -18.17 -12.11
CA PRO A 41 -3.11 -19.56 -12.56
C PRO A 41 -3.36 -19.71 -14.07
N LEU A 42 -4.26 -18.92 -14.65
CA LEU A 42 -4.54 -18.93 -16.08
C LEU A 42 -3.43 -18.26 -16.89
N ILE A 43 -2.83 -17.18 -16.38
CA ILE A 43 -1.65 -16.53 -16.96
C ILE A 43 -0.49 -17.54 -17.03
N MET A 44 -0.22 -18.27 -15.93
CA MET A 44 0.82 -19.30 -15.90
C MET A 44 0.61 -20.38 -16.95
N LYS A 45 -0.62 -20.88 -17.06
CA LYS A 45 -0.97 -21.91 -18.04
C LYS A 45 -0.81 -21.41 -19.46
N ASP A 46 -1.29 -20.22 -19.78
CA ASP A 46 -1.32 -19.67 -21.13
C ASP A 46 0.07 -19.24 -21.63
N LEU A 47 0.84 -18.58 -20.75
CA LEU A 47 2.20 -18.14 -21.05
C LEU A 47 3.28 -19.20 -20.76
N ARG A 48 2.88 -20.42 -20.39
CA ARG A 48 3.78 -21.53 -20.00
C ARG A 48 4.80 -21.09 -18.95
N ALA A 49 4.37 -20.26 -17.99
CA ALA A 49 5.21 -19.74 -16.94
C ALA A 49 5.32 -20.73 -15.79
N ASP A 50 6.52 -20.95 -15.27
CA ASP A 50 6.71 -21.62 -14.01
C ASP A 50 6.35 -20.71 -12.81
N LEU A 51 6.36 -21.27 -11.62
CA LEU A 51 6.03 -20.53 -10.39
C LEU A 51 7.01 -19.37 -10.11
N SER A 52 8.26 -19.50 -10.55
CA SER A 52 9.28 -18.45 -10.41
C SER A 52 8.93 -17.24 -11.27
N LEU A 53 8.63 -17.45 -12.57
CA LEU A 53 8.21 -16.40 -13.50
C LEU A 53 6.90 -15.74 -13.06
N ALA A 54 5.93 -16.52 -12.58
CA ALA A 54 4.68 -15.99 -12.01
C ALA A 54 4.94 -15.05 -10.81
N SER A 55 5.85 -15.46 -9.94
CA SER A 55 6.25 -14.62 -8.80
C SER A 55 6.89 -13.32 -9.27
N TRP A 56 7.70 -13.33 -10.35
CA TRP A 56 8.29 -12.13 -10.93
C TRP A 56 7.25 -11.18 -11.53
N ILE A 57 6.17 -11.69 -12.15
CA ILE A 57 5.08 -10.86 -12.68
C ILE A 57 4.46 -9.97 -11.60
N ALA A 58 4.28 -10.51 -10.38
CA ALA A 58 3.76 -9.74 -9.25
C ALA A 58 4.85 -8.85 -8.60
N LEU A 59 6.05 -9.39 -8.39
CA LEU A 59 7.14 -8.74 -7.66
C LEU A 59 7.68 -7.52 -8.41
N VAL A 60 7.85 -7.60 -9.73
CA VAL A 60 8.38 -6.48 -10.52
C VAL A 60 7.53 -5.23 -10.39
N TYR A 61 6.20 -5.39 -10.32
CA TYR A 61 5.29 -4.27 -10.10
C TYR A 61 5.54 -3.58 -8.77
N ALA A 62 5.68 -4.34 -7.69
CA ALA A 62 5.95 -3.80 -6.36
C ALA A 62 7.33 -3.12 -6.28
N LEU A 63 8.37 -3.73 -6.86
CA LEU A 63 9.73 -3.19 -6.90
C LEU A 63 9.79 -1.87 -7.66
N VAL A 64 9.28 -1.84 -8.89
CA VAL A 64 9.32 -0.64 -9.73
C VAL A 64 8.46 0.48 -9.16
N THR A 65 7.26 0.16 -8.66
CA THR A 65 6.38 1.16 -8.05
C THR A 65 7.05 1.82 -6.85
N ALA A 66 7.62 1.04 -5.93
CA ALA A 66 8.29 1.56 -4.74
C ALA A 66 9.55 2.38 -5.09
N SER A 67 10.34 1.92 -6.07
CA SER A 67 11.55 2.60 -6.53
C SER A 67 11.28 3.96 -7.14
N LEU A 68 10.16 4.10 -7.83
CA LEU A 68 9.79 5.31 -8.54
C LEU A 68 8.95 6.30 -7.72
N TYR A 69 8.40 5.93 -6.57
CA TYR A 69 7.58 6.85 -5.78
C TYR A 69 8.31 8.17 -5.48
N LEU A 70 9.52 8.11 -4.93
CA LEU A 70 10.26 9.32 -4.55
C LEU A 70 10.71 10.14 -5.77
N PRO A 71 11.34 9.56 -6.81
CA PRO A 71 11.61 10.25 -8.06
C PRO A 71 10.38 10.93 -8.69
N CYS A 72 9.25 10.22 -8.76
CA CYS A 72 8.01 10.75 -9.32
C CYS A 72 7.44 11.91 -8.49
N GLY A 73 7.52 11.84 -7.17
CA GLY A 73 7.09 12.92 -6.29
C GLY A 73 7.94 14.18 -6.45
N ARG A 74 9.26 14.05 -6.50
CA ARG A 74 10.15 15.18 -6.74
C ARG A 74 9.91 15.79 -8.12
N LEU A 75 9.76 14.94 -9.13
CA LEU A 75 9.49 15.40 -10.50
C LEU A 75 8.17 16.17 -10.58
N SER A 76 7.16 15.78 -9.80
CA SER A 76 5.87 16.46 -9.76
C SER A 76 5.94 17.83 -9.09
N ASP A 77 6.76 17.98 -8.08
CA ASP A 77 7.00 19.28 -7.43
C ASP A 77 7.67 20.27 -8.41
N VAL A 78 8.48 19.76 -9.35
CA VAL A 78 9.17 20.58 -10.37
C VAL A 78 8.31 20.86 -11.61
N LEU A 79 7.64 19.83 -12.16
CA LEU A 79 6.91 19.92 -13.44
C LEU A 79 5.42 20.23 -13.28
N GLY A 80 4.88 20.09 -12.09
CA GLY A 80 3.47 20.23 -11.76
C GLY A 80 2.77 18.87 -11.60
N VAL A 81 2.03 18.74 -10.51
CA VAL A 81 1.33 17.51 -10.10
C VAL A 81 0.39 16.97 -11.19
N GLY A 82 -0.40 17.86 -11.82
CA GLY A 82 -1.37 17.46 -12.83
C GLY A 82 -0.75 16.89 -14.11
N LYS A 83 0.43 17.40 -14.54
CA LYS A 83 1.13 16.88 -15.71
C LYS A 83 1.60 15.46 -15.51
N LEU A 84 2.20 15.19 -14.34
CA LEU A 84 2.72 13.87 -14.00
C LEU A 84 1.58 12.88 -13.79
N PHE A 85 0.47 13.34 -13.22
CA PHE A 85 -0.74 12.54 -13.05
C PHE A 85 -1.33 12.10 -14.40
N LEU A 86 -1.41 13.00 -15.39
CA LEU A 86 -1.80 12.66 -16.76
C LEU A 86 -0.84 11.70 -17.44
N ALA A 87 0.48 11.95 -17.34
CA ALA A 87 1.49 11.05 -17.88
C ALA A 87 1.39 9.64 -17.27
N GLY A 88 1.09 9.56 -15.96
CA GLY A 88 0.83 8.30 -15.27
C GLY A 88 -0.34 7.53 -15.85
N PHE A 89 -1.47 8.17 -16.12
CA PHE A 89 -2.62 7.52 -16.75
C PHE A 89 -2.30 7.01 -18.17
N VAL A 90 -1.59 7.80 -18.97
CA VAL A 90 -1.18 7.38 -20.32
C VAL A 90 -0.28 6.15 -20.25
N LEU A 91 0.79 6.21 -19.43
CA LEU A 91 1.74 5.12 -19.31
C LEU A 91 1.06 3.86 -18.75
N TYR A 92 0.23 4.01 -17.73
CA TYR A 92 -0.52 2.90 -17.14
C TYR A 92 -1.48 2.27 -18.16
N SER A 93 -2.22 3.08 -18.92
CA SER A 93 -3.16 2.59 -19.93
C SER A 93 -2.45 1.82 -21.04
N VAL A 94 -1.44 2.42 -21.67
CA VAL A 94 -0.67 1.79 -22.76
C VAL A 94 -0.05 0.47 -22.30
N SER A 95 0.58 0.49 -21.12
CA SER A 95 1.20 -0.72 -20.56
C SER A 95 0.17 -1.79 -20.18
N SER A 96 -1.03 -1.40 -19.73
CA SER A 96 -2.11 -2.35 -19.44
C SER A 96 -2.60 -3.05 -20.71
N PHE A 97 -2.87 -2.29 -21.78
CA PHE A 97 -3.22 -2.91 -23.06
C PHE A 97 -2.12 -3.84 -23.58
N ALA A 98 -0.86 -3.40 -23.52
CA ALA A 98 0.28 -4.21 -23.91
C ALA A 98 0.42 -5.50 -23.07
N ALA A 99 0.18 -5.42 -21.73
CA ALA A 99 0.14 -6.60 -20.86
C ALA A 99 -0.96 -7.58 -21.24
N GLY A 100 -2.14 -7.06 -21.64
CA GLY A 100 -3.23 -7.89 -22.19
C GLY A 100 -2.90 -8.59 -23.52
N MET A 101 -1.92 -8.06 -24.26
CA MET A 101 -1.43 -8.62 -25.53
C MET A 101 -0.19 -9.52 -25.35
N ALA A 102 0.31 -9.70 -24.13
CA ALA A 102 1.51 -10.51 -23.91
C ALA A 102 1.35 -11.96 -24.34
N GLU A 103 2.35 -12.47 -25.06
CA GLU A 103 2.44 -13.86 -25.54
C GLU A 103 3.50 -14.66 -24.79
N THR A 104 4.40 -13.98 -24.08
CA THR A 104 5.46 -14.59 -23.27
C THR A 104 5.52 -14.01 -21.87
N SER A 105 6.03 -14.79 -20.91
CA SER A 105 6.24 -14.33 -19.54
C SER A 105 7.19 -13.13 -19.46
N ALA A 106 8.21 -13.07 -20.31
CA ALA A 106 9.16 -11.96 -20.38
C ALA A 106 8.47 -10.66 -20.82
N GLN A 107 7.60 -10.70 -21.84
CA GLN A 107 6.78 -9.57 -22.26
C GLN A 107 5.85 -9.13 -21.13
N MET A 108 5.19 -10.07 -20.44
CA MET A 108 4.32 -9.78 -19.32
C MET A 108 5.10 -9.06 -18.20
N ILE A 109 6.27 -9.56 -17.79
CA ILE A 109 7.12 -8.92 -16.77
C ILE A 109 7.51 -7.51 -17.21
N PHE A 110 7.91 -7.31 -18.45
CA PHE A 110 8.28 -5.98 -18.97
C PHE A 110 7.08 -5.01 -18.96
N PHE A 111 5.91 -5.45 -19.42
CA PHE A 111 4.72 -4.59 -19.41
C PHE A 111 4.20 -4.33 -17.99
N ARG A 112 4.36 -5.27 -17.07
CA ARG A 112 4.08 -5.05 -15.63
C ARG A 112 5.04 -4.02 -15.02
N ALA A 113 6.32 -4.02 -15.41
CA ALA A 113 7.28 -3.01 -14.96
C ALA A 113 6.89 -1.60 -15.46
N THR A 114 6.51 -1.47 -16.74
CA THR A 114 6.09 -0.18 -17.31
C THR A 114 4.73 0.29 -16.74
N GLN A 115 3.80 -0.62 -16.48
CA GLN A 115 2.53 -0.35 -15.83
C GLN A 115 2.76 0.16 -14.38
N ALA A 116 3.70 -0.46 -13.66
CA ALA A 116 4.11 -0.05 -12.32
C ALA A 116 4.69 1.38 -12.30
N ALA A 117 5.45 1.78 -13.34
CA ALA A 117 5.93 3.14 -13.48
C ALA A 117 4.76 4.14 -13.66
N GLY A 118 3.76 3.79 -14.46
CA GLY A 118 2.51 4.55 -14.57
C GLY A 118 1.77 4.67 -13.24
N SER A 119 1.65 3.57 -12.51
CA SER A 119 1.06 3.54 -11.17
C SER A 119 1.83 4.42 -10.17
N ALA A 120 3.16 4.41 -10.21
CA ALA A 120 3.98 5.25 -9.35
C ALA A 120 3.74 6.75 -9.61
N LEU A 121 3.65 7.16 -10.88
CA LEU A 121 3.31 8.53 -11.27
C LEU A 121 1.93 8.94 -10.74
N ILE A 122 0.94 8.07 -10.79
CA ILE A 122 -0.40 8.31 -10.27
C ILE A 122 -0.38 8.42 -8.75
N MET A 123 0.13 7.41 -8.05
CA MET A 123 0.03 7.30 -6.59
C MET A 123 0.92 8.29 -5.84
N ALA A 124 2.12 8.61 -6.37
CA ALA A 124 2.98 9.64 -5.80
C ALA A 124 2.29 11.02 -5.78
N ASN A 125 1.36 11.24 -6.70
CA ASN A 125 0.70 12.53 -6.88
C ASN A 125 -0.72 12.60 -6.31
N ASN A 126 -1.33 11.48 -5.95
CA ASN A 126 -2.73 11.42 -5.58
C ASN A 126 -3.07 12.25 -4.33
N PHE A 127 -2.35 12.04 -3.23
CA PHE A 127 -2.54 12.84 -2.00
C PHE A 127 -2.06 14.29 -2.16
N ALA A 128 -1.03 14.51 -2.97
CA ALA A 128 -0.56 15.85 -3.30
C ALA A 128 -1.65 16.67 -4.01
N LEU A 129 -2.34 16.06 -4.98
CA LEU A 129 -3.43 16.69 -5.71
C LEU A 129 -4.59 17.06 -4.79
N ILE A 130 -5.03 16.13 -3.93
CA ILE A 130 -6.10 16.39 -2.95
C ILE A 130 -5.70 17.53 -2.01
N THR A 131 -4.47 17.50 -1.48
CA THR A 131 -3.97 18.52 -0.56
C THR A 131 -3.86 19.90 -1.19
N ALA A 132 -3.50 19.97 -2.48
CA ALA A 132 -3.40 21.23 -3.20
C ALA A 132 -4.76 21.88 -3.49
N LEU A 133 -5.80 21.07 -3.73
CA LEU A 133 -7.11 21.54 -4.18
C LEU A 133 -8.12 21.76 -3.06
N PHE A 134 -8.00 21.05 -1.94
CA PHE A 134 -8.95 21.13 -0.84
C PHE A 134 -8.46 22.05 0.27
N PRO A 135 -9.34 22.94 0.81
CA PRO A 135 -9.03 23.71 2.00
C PRO A 135 -8.86 22.79 3.22
N ARG A 136 -8.24 23.28 4.27
CA ARG A 136 -7.91 22.47 5.46
C ARG A 136 -9.14 21.81 6.07
N GLU A 137 -10.28 22.52 6.06
CA GLU A 137 -11.57 22.11 6.65
C GLU A 137 -12.27 20.97 5.92
N GLU A 138 -11.97 20.73 4.63
CA GLU A 138 -12.58 19.67 3.81
C GLU A 138 -11.58 18.58 3.43
N ARG A 139 -10.29 18.77 3.73
CA ARG A 139 -9.19 17.89 3.29
C ARG A 139 -9.28 16.52 3.92
N GLY A 140 -9.58 16.43 5.21
CA GLY A 140 -9.73 15.17 5.92
C GLY A 140 -10.81 14.29 5.29
N ARG A 141 -11.97 14.87 5.00
CA ARG A 141 -13.06 14.17 4.33
C ARG A 141 -12.67 13.70 2.91
N ALA A 142 -12.03 14.55 2.13
CA ALA A 142 -11.57 14.20 0.78
C ALA A 142 -10.55 13.04 0.80
N MET A 143 -9.59 13.08 1.72
CA MET A 143 -8.62 12.00 1.92
C MET A 143 -9.26 10.71 2.44
N GLY A 144 -10.29 10.82 3.29
CA GLY A 144 -11.07 9.68 3.75
C GLY A 144 -11.76 8.95 2.60
N ILE A 145 -12.38 9.70 1.69
CA ILE A 145 -13.04 9.14 0.52
C ILE A 145 -12.02 8.46 -0.40
N ALA A 146 -11.02 9.19 -0.88
CA ALA A 146 -10.08 8.66 -1.88
C ALA A 146 -9.11 7.63 -1.29
N GLY A 147 -8.52 7.92 -0.14
CA GLY A 147 -7.49 7.07 0.48
C GLY A 147 -8.04 5.96 1.38
N GLY A 148 -9.23 6.12 1.92
CA GLY A 148 -9.88 5.14 2.79
C GLY A 148 -10.95 4.33 2.04
N THR A 149 -12.11 4.93 1.78
CA THR A 149 -13.27 4.25 1.19
C THR A 149 -12.95 3.64 -0.17
N VAL A 150 -12.40 4.43 -1.08
CA VAL A 150 -12.14 3.97 -2.46
C VAL A 150 -11.00 2.94 -2.51
N SER A 151 -9.96 3.10 -1.70
CA SER A 151 -8.91 2.07 -1.59
C SER A 151 -9.47 0.74 -1.09
N ALA A 152 -10.31 0.76 -0.05
CA ALA A 152 -10.95 -0.43 0.48
C ALA A 152 -11.87 -1.10 -0.55
N LEU A 153 -12.66 -0.31 -1.28
CA LEU A 153 -13.48 -0.81 -2.39
C LEU A 153 -12.62 -1.45 -3.49
N GLY A 154 -11.48 -0.84 -3.84
CA GLY A 154 -10.57 -1.41 -4.84
C GLY A 154 -10.02 -2.77 -4.41
N TYR A 155 -9.56 -2.91 -3.18
CA TYR A 155 -9.09 -4.20 -2.65
C TYR A 155 -10.19 -5.26 -2.56
N THR A 156 -11.44 -4.86 -2.33
CA THR A 156 -12.58 -5.79 -2.28
C THR A 156 -13.09 -6.16 -3.68
N LEU A 157 -13.27 -5.18 -4.54
CA LEU A 157 -13.80 -5.37 -5.89
C LEU A 157 -12.78 -5.99 -6.84
N GLY A 158 -11.48 -5.77 -6.61
CA GLY A 158 -10.41 -6.30 -7.46
C GLY A 158 -10.52 -7.81 -7.70
N PRO A 159 -10.49 -8.65 -6.67
CA PRO A 159 -10.64 -10.10 -6.83
C PRO A 159 -11.97 -10.50 -7.47
N VAL A 160 -13.09 -9.83 -7.11
CA VAL A 160 -14.43 -10.13 -7.65
C VAL A 160 -14.48 -9.84 -9.14
N LEU A 161 -14.07 -8.65 -9.56
CA LEU A 161 -14.01 -8.26 -10.97
C LEU A 161 -13.00 -9.13 -11.72
N GLY A 162 -11.84 -9.39 -11.09
CA GLY A 162 -10.81 -10.27 -11.63
C GLY A 162 -11.33 -11.67 -11.92
N GLY A 163 -12.06 -12.25 -11.00
CA GLY A 163 -12.68 -13.56 -11.14
C GLY A 163 -13.74 -13.59 -12.24
N LEU A 164 -14.65 -12.63 -12.22
CA LEU A 164 -15.72 -12.51 -13.20
C LEU A 164 -15.19 -12.35 -14.63
N LEU A 165 -14.26 -11.42 -14.84
CA LEU A 165 -13.68 -11.17 -16.15
C LEU A 165 -12.84 -12.35 -16.64
N THR A 166 -12.04 -12.93 -15.76
CA THR A 166 -11.19 -14.07 -16.08
C THR A 166 -12.02 -15.29 -16.48
N HIS A 167 -13.13 -15.54 -15.80
CA HIS A 167 -14.06 -16.63 -16.13
C HIS A 167 -14.77 -16.42 -17.46
N SER A 168 -15.28 -15.19 -17.71
CA SER A 168 -16.15 -14.90 -18.86
C SER A 168 -15.40 -14.56 -20.14
N PHE A 169 -14.25 -13.88 -20.03
CA PHE A 169 -13.51 -13.30 -21.17
C PHE A 169 -12.03 -13.66 -21.18
N GLY A 170 -11.56 -14.45 -20.21
CA GLY A 170 -10.15 -14.78 -20.03
C GLY A 170 -9.38 -13.70 -19.26
N TRP A 171 -8.15 -14.07 -18.82
CA TRP A 171 -7.31 -13.21 -17.97
C TRP A 171 -6.92 -11.86 -18.62
N ARG A 172 -6.83 -11.82 -19.94
CA ARG A 172 -6.48 -10.62 -20.72
C ARG A 172 -7.46 -9.48 -20.52
N ALA A 173 -8.75 -9.80 -20.30
CA ALA A 173 -9.82 -8.83 -20.07
C ALA A 173 -9.56 -7.94 -18.82
N ASN A 174 -8.87 -8.45 -17.80
CA ASN A 174 -8.52 -7.66 -16.62
C ASN A 174 -7.61 -6.49 -16.97
N PHE A 175 -6.62 -6.73 -17.82
CA PHE A 175 -5.69 -5.68 -18.28
C PHE A 175 -6.39 -4.68 -19.21
N TYR A 176 -7.27 -5.17 -20.08
CA TYR A 176 -8.06 -4.27 -20.96
C TYR A 176 -9.03 -3.41 -20.16
N LEU A 177 -9.68 -3.93 -19.12
CA LEU A 177 -10.50 -3.13 -18.21
C LEU A 177 -9.66 -2.05 -17.51
N SER A 178 -8.54 -2.42 -16.92
CA SER A 178 -7.65 -1.49 -16.22
C SER A 178 -7.13 -0.39 -17.16
N GLY A 179 -6.73 -0.75 -18.39
CA GLY A 179 -6.32 0.19 -19.42
C GLY A 179 -7.44 1.14 -19.85
N SER A 180 -8.66 0.63 -20.04
CA SER A 180 -9.84 1.42 -20.41
C SER A 180 -10.24 2.40 -19.31
N LEU A 181 -10.25 1.95 -18.04
CA LEU A 181 -10.49 2.84 -16.90
C LEU A 181 -9.42 3.92 -16.77
N ALA A 182 -8.17 3.61 -17.12
CA ALA A 182 -7.10 4.62 -17.14
C ALA A 182 -7.27 5.66 -18.26
N ILE A 183 -7.81 5.29 -19.43
CA ILE A 183 -8.20 6.27 -20.48
C ILE A 183 -9.31 7.19 -19.94
N ILE A 184 -10.32 6.62 -19.31
CA ILE A 184 -11.41 7.41 -18.68
C ILE A 184 -10.80 8.36 -17.64
N GLY A 185 -9.89 7.87 -16.82
CA GLY A 185 -9.15 8.66 -15.82
C GLY A 185 -8.35 9.79 -16.46
N PHE A 186 -7.66 9.53 -17.58
CA PHE A 186 -6.92 10.54 -18.34
C PHE A 186 -7.85 11.65 -18.87
N VAL A 187 -8.93 11.28 -19.54
CA VAL A 187 -9.91 12.23 -20.08
C VAL A 187 -10.54 13.05 -18.95
N ALA A 188 -10.95 12.39 -17.87
CA ALA A 188 -11.51 13.07 -16.71
C ALA A 188 -10.48 14.02 -16.05
N ALA A 189 -9.23 13.60 -15.91
CA ALA A 189 -8.16 14.44 -15.35
C ALA A 189 -7.90 15.66 -16.25
N ARG A 190 -7.87 15.46 -17.57
CA ARG A 190 -7.60 16.54 -18.54
C ARG A 190 -8.71 17.59 -18.57
N THR A 191 -9.96 17.18 -18.36
CA THR A 191 -11.14 18.04 -18.47
C THR A 191 -11.59 18.64 -17.13
N LEU A 192 -11.41 17.93 -16.03
CA LEU A 192 -11.99 18.28 -14.72
C LEU A 192 -10.96 18.86 -13.74
N LEU A 193 -9.66 18.61 -13.93
CA LEU A 193 -8.65 19.22 -13.06
C LEU A 193 -8.45 20.71 -13.39
N PRO A 194 -8.32 21.56 -12.36
CA PRO A 194 -8.05 22.98 -12.54
C PRO A 194 -6.73 23.22 -13.26
N THR A 195 -6.67 24.28 -14.07
CA THR A 195 -5.46 24.65 -14.85
C THR A 195 -4.23 24.89 -13.96
N GLU A 196 -4.44 25.36 -12.74
CA GLU A 196 -3.39 25.58 -11.72
C GLU A 196 -2.64 24.28 -11.38
N SER A 197 -3.32 23.13 -11.41
CA SER A 197 -2.71 21.81 -11.13
C SER A 197 -1.62 21.45 -12.15
N PHE A 198 -1.63 22.05 -13.34
CA PHE A 198 -0.66 21.77 -14.41
C PHE A 198 0.51 22.75 -14.43
N LYS A 199 0.48 23.79 -13.58
CA LYS A 199 1.57 24.76 -13.49
C LYS A 199 2.72 24.18 -12.66
N PRO A 200 3.97 24.40 -13.09
CA PRO A 200 5.13 24.10 -12.25
C PRO A 200 5.09 24.91 -10.96
N SER A 201 5.75 24.40 -9.91
CA SER A 201 6.03 25.22 -8.73
C SER A 201 6.83 26.45 -9.13
N GLU A 202 6.58 27.60 -8.46
CA GLU A 202 7.33 28.84 -8.71
C GLU A 202 8.82 28.77 -8.28
N GLU A 203 9.20 27.69 -7.59
CA GLU A 203 10.62 27.41 -7.34
C GLU A 203 11.34 27.18 -8.67
N LYS A 204 12.43 27.94 -8.86
CA LYS A 204 13.31 27.92 -10.04
C LYS A 204 13.54 26.48 -10.52
N LYS A 205 13.65 26.29 -11.83
CA LYS A 205 14.04 25.02 -12.48
C LYS A 205 15.26 24.42 -11.78
N THR A 206 15.02 23.61 -10.76
CA THR A 206 16.09 22.95 -10.02
C THR A 206 16.46 21.67 -10.78
N PRO A 207 17.76 21.39 -10.96
CA PRO A 207 18.19 20.13 -11.55
C PRO A 207 17.62 18.92 -10.78
N PHE A 208 17.27 17.87 -11.53
CA PHE A 208 16.81 16.62 -10.96
C PHE A 208 18.01 15.77 -10.52
N ASP A 209 17.99 15.25 -9.29
CA ASP A 209 19.06 14.39 -8.76
C ASP A 209 18.90 12.94 -9.27
N ILE A 210 19.50 12.66 -10.43
CA ILE A 210 19.48 11.32 -11.03
C ILE A 210 20.25 10.33 -10.15
N THR A 211 21.38 10.75 -9.57
CA THR A 211 22.22 9.88 -8.73
C THR A 211 21.46 9.44 -7.46
N GLY A 212 20.82 10.39 -6.77
CA GLY A 212 19.97 10.08 -5.63
C GLY A 212 18.80 9.16 -6.01
N ALA A 213 18.17 9.39 -7.18
CA ALA A 213 17.10 8.55 -7.68
C ALA A 213 17.52 7.09 -7.93
N ILE A 214 18.69 6.88 -8.54
CA ILE A 214 19.26 5.54 -8.79
C ILE A 214 19.60 4.86 -7.46
N MET A 215 20.30 5.55 -6.54
CA MET A 215 20.67 5.00 -5.24
C MET A 215 19.44 4.60 -4.42
N PHE A 216 18.43 5.46 -4.36
CA PHE A 216 17.17 5.17 -3.68
C PHE A 216 16.45 3.99 -4.32
N GLY A 217 16.27 4.02 -5.65
CA GLY A 217 15.60 2.97 -6.41
C GLY A 217 16.28 1.61 -6.28
N ALA A 218 17.60 1.56 -6.38
CA ALA A 218 18.37 0.33 -6.16
C ALA A 218 18.26 -0.18 -4.72
N GLY A 219 18.39 0.72 -3.73
CA GLY A 219 18.29 0.36 -2.31
C GLY A 219 16.93 -0.22 -1.94
N ILE A 220 15.84 0.44 -2.37
CA ILE A 220 14.47 -0.03 -2.08
C ILE A 220 14.16 -1.34 -2.82
N SER A 221 14.58 -1.47 -4.09
CA SER A 221 14.41 -2.69 -4.86
C SER A 221 15.13 -3.88 -4.22
N LEU A 222 16.38 -3.69 -3.81
CA LEU A 222 17.18 -4.74 -3.18
C LEU A 222 16.61 -5.15 -1.82
N LEU A 223 16.13 -4.18 -1.03
CA LEU A 223 15.44 -4.46 0.23
C LEU A 223 14.17 -5.27 0.03
N LEU A 224 13.28 -4.81 -0.85
CA LEU A 224 12.01 -5.49 -1.12
C LEU A 224 12.22 -6.87 -1.74
N PHE A 225 13.21 -7.03 -2.61
CA PHE A 225 13.59 -8.33 -3.18
C PHE A 225 14.09 -9.29 -2.09
N SER A 226 14.96 -8.82 -1.19
CA SER A 226 15.45 -9.63 -0.05
C SER A 226 14.30 -10.04 0.87
N LEU A 227 13.37 -9.12 1.17
CA LEU A 227 12.17 -9.43 1.96
C LEU A 227 11.25 -10.45 1.25
N ALA A 228 11.08 -10.34 -0.06
CA ALA A 228 10.28 -11.29 -0.83
C ALA A 228 10.88 -12.71 -0.85
N LEU A 229 12.20 -12.83 -0.94
CA LEU A 229 12.89 -14.11 -0.79
C LEU A 229 12.73 -14.69 0.62
N ALA A 230 12.88 -13.84 1.65
CA ALA A 230 12.68 -14.25 3.04
C ALA A 230 11.27 -14.80 3.31
N GLN A 231 10.23 -14.21 2.70
CA GLN A 231 8.84 -14.69 2.81
C GLN A 231 8.65 -16.13 2.26
N LYS A 232 9.45 -16.53 1.26
CA LYS A 232 9.40 -17.87 0.67
C LYS A 232 10.12 -18.96 1.49
N GLY A 233 10.59 -18.64 2.69
CA GLY A 233 11.33 -19.54 3.57
C GLY A 233 12.85 -19.50 3.39
N SER A 234 13.36 -18.72 2.45
CA SER A 234 14.81 -18.62 2.17
C SER A 234 15.57 -17.64 3.11
N TRP A 235 14.97 -17.24 4.25
CA TRP A 235 15.56 -16.21 5.12
C TRP A 235 16.93 -16.59 5.73
N ARG A 236 17.29 -17.89 5.75
CA ARG A 236 18.61 -18.38 6.16
C ARG A 236 19.65 -18.35 5.05
N GLU A 237 19.25 -18.15 3.81
CA GLU A 237 20.19 -18.10 2.71
C GLU A 237 21.06 -16.83 2.79
N PRO A 238 22.38 -16.95 2.56
CA PRO A 238 23.28 -15.80 2.61
C PRO A 238 22.89 -14.68 1.66
N VAL A 239 22.24 -15.00 0.54
CA VAL A 239 21.78 -14.00 -0.46
C VAL A 239 20.77 -13.03 0.12
N VAL A 240 19.89 -13.47 1.03
CA VAL A 240 18.89 -12.60 1.68
C VAL A 240 19.58 -11.64 2.65
N GLY A 241 20.47 -12.15 3.49
CA GLY A 241 21.23 -11.34 4.42
C GLY A 241 22.15 -10.33 3.72
N LEU A 242 22.86 -10.77 2.68
CA LEU A 242 23.74 -9.90 1.88
C LEU A 242 22.91 -8.83 1.14
N GLY A 243 21.77 -9.19 0.56
CA GLY A 243 20.89 -8.24 -0.12
C GLY A 243 20.35 -7.17 0.83
N ALA A 244 19.93 -7.56 2.03
CA ALA A 244 19.49 -6.62 3.06
C ALA A 244 20.62 -5.70 3.52
N LEU A 245 21.83 -6.24 3.74
CA LEU A 245 23.03 -5.46 4.12
C LEU A 245 23.41 -4.44 3.03
N LEU A 246 23.43 -4.86 1.77
CA LEU A 246 23.68 -3.98 0.64
C LEU A 246 22.61 -2.89 0.50
N ALA A 247 21.34 -3.21 0.74
CA ALA A 247 20.28 -2.22 0.77
C ALA A 247 20.50 -1.17 1.86
N VAL A 248 20.86 -1.58 3.08
CA VAL A 248 21.21 -0.67 4.19
C VAL A 248 22.42 0.19 3.83
N ALA A 249 23.46 -0.37 3.23
CA ALA A 249 24.62 0.37 2.77
C ALA A 249 24.24 1.43 1.71
N LEU A 250 23.41 1.05 0.72
CA LEU A 250 22.91 1.97 -0.30
C LEU A 250 22.09 3.11 0.30
N PHE A 251 21.22 2.85 1.28
CA PHE A 251 20.49 3.90 1.99
C PHE A 251 21.44 4.80 2.81
N GLY A 252 22.49 4.26 3.42
CA GLY A 252 23.51 5.05 4.09
C GLY A 252 24.24 6.00 3.13
N PHE A 253 24.63 5.49 1.94
CA PHE A 253 25.20 6.30 0.89
C PHE A 253 24.22 7.33 0.34
N PHE A 254 22.97 6.96 0.11
CA PHE A 254 21.91 7.87 -0.31
C PHE A 254 21.73 9.02 0.68
N ILE A 255 21.58 8.75 1.98
CA ILE A 255 21.45 9.79 3.02
C ILE A 255 22.67 10.71 3.04
N ARG A 256 23.88 10.14 2.89
CA ARG A 256 25.11 10.94 2.85
C ARG A 256 25.17 11.82 1.60
N TRP A 257 24.72 11.30 0.45
CA TRP A 257 24.60 12.04 -0.81
C TRP A 257 23.60 13.19 -0.69
N GLU A 258 22.40 12.91 -0.22
CA GLU A 258 21.33 13.90 -0.03
C GLU A 258 21.76 15.08 0.88
N LYS A 259 22.55 14.81 1.92
CA LYS A 259 23.09 15.85 2.80
C LYS A 259 24.12 16.77 2.12
N ARG A 260 24.72 16.35 1.02
CA ARG A 260 25.78 17.08 0.31
C ARG A 260 25.31 17.72 -0.98
N THR A 261 24.24 17.20 -1.55
CA THR A 261 23.72 17.65 -2.83
C THR A 261 22.98 18.98 -2.66
N ARG A 262 23.21 19.92 -3.58
CA ARG A 262 22.57 21.25 -3.58
C ARG A 262 21.06 21.17 -3.87
N PHE A 263 20.63 20.19 -4.66
CA PHE A 263 19.26 19.97 -5.07
C PHE A 263 18.85 18.50 -4.75
N PRO A 264 18.63 18.19 -3.47
CA PRO A 264 18.36 16.82 -3.06
C PRO A 264 17.03 16.29 -3.61
N LEU A 265 16.99 14.98 -3.90
CA LEU A 265 15.79 14.26 -4.26
C LEU A 265 14.77 14.28 -3.09
N LEU A 266 15.31 14.02 -1.87
CA LEU A 266 14.57 14.02 -0.61
C LEU A 266 15.16 15.04 0.34
N ASP A 267 14.47 16.15 0.57
CA ASP A 267 14.90 17.08 1.61
C ASP A 267 14.69 16.48 3.00
N LEU A 268 15.78 16.04 3.61
CA LEU A 268 15.77 15.44 4.94
C LEU A 268 15.23 16.35 6.05
N ASN A 269 15.14 17.67 5.81
CA ASN A 269 14.57 18.60 6.79
C ASN A 269 13.06 18.35 7.02
N ILE A 270 12.35 17.69 6.09
CA ILE A 270 10.94 17.32 6.29
C ILE A 270 10.77 16.41 7.51
N PHE A 271 11.78 15.59 7.82
CA PHE A 271 11.78 14.70 8.99
C PHE A 271 12.10 15.43 10.32
N ARG A 272 12.44 16.72 10.29
CA ARG A 272 12.50 17.54 11.50
C ARG A 272 11.12 17.99 11.98
N ILE A 273 10.11 17.87 11.12
CA ILE A 273 8.72 18.14 11.49
C ILE A 273 8.22 16.92 12.29
N THR A 274 8.07 17.09 13.60
CA THR A 274 7.72 16.02 14.53
C THR A 274 6.44 15.29 14.12
N ALA A 275 5.39 16.04 13.76
CA ALA A 275 4.13 15.46 13.28
C ALA A 275 4.29 14.60 12.04
N PHE A 276 5.16 15.01 11.09
CA PHE A 276 5.46 14.23 9.89
C PHE A 276 6.22 12.94 10.21
N THR A 277 7.25 13.03 11.06
CA THR A 277 8.10 11.89 11.37
C THR A 277 7.38 10.86 12.24
N LEU A 278 6.79 11.27 13.34
CA LEU A 278 6.06 10.36 14.23
C LEU A 278 4.78 9.82 13.56
N GLY A 279 4.08 10.65 12.78
CA GLY A 279 2.94 10.21 11.99
C GLY A 279 3.30 9.16 10.93
N ASN A 280 4.46 9.27 10.25
CA ASN A 280 4.97 8.24 9.34
C ASN A 280 5.43 6.98 10.07
N LEU A 281 6.02 7.10 11.27
CA LEU A 281 6.38 5.94 12.08
C LEU A 281 5.13 5.16 12.54
N ALA A 282 4.10 5.85 13.02
CA ALA A 282 2.82 5.24 13.37
C ALA A 282 2.16 4.57 12.15
N ARG A 283 2.23 5.24 10.97
CA ARG A 283 1.78 4.69 9.68
C ARG A 283 2.51 3.40 9.33
N TRP A 284 3.82 3.38 9.48
CA TRP A 284 4.62 2.19 9.21
C TRP A 284 4.18 1.01 10.08
N PHE A 285 4.01 1.22 11.38
CA PHE A 285 3.49 0.21 12.29
C PHE A 285 2.10 -0.28 11.89
N SER A 286 1.18 0.61 11.49
CA SER A 286 -0.17 0.22 11.08
C SER A 286 -0.17 -0.70 9.86
N PHE A 287 0.71 -0.46 8.87
CA PHE A 287 0.79 -1.32 7.70
C PHE A 287 1.51 -2.64 7.96
N ILE A 288 2.45 -2.70 8.91
CA ILE A 288 3.00 -3.96 9.42
C ILE A 288 1.86 -4.83 9.97
N THR A 289 1.03 -4.28 10.84
CA THR A 289 -0.07 -5.03 11.49
C THR A 289 -1.11 -5.52 10.47
N MET A 290 -1.50 -4.67 9.54
CA MET A 290 -2.45 -5.03 8.48
C MET A 290 -1.93 -6.14 7.57
N SER A 291 -0.63 -6.12 7.27
CA SER A 291 0.02 -7.12 6.41
C SER A 291 0.04 -8.50 7.04
N VAL A 292 0.25 -8.60 8.36
CA VAL A 292 0.18 -9.89 9.09
C VAL A 292 -1.19 -10.54 8.91
N SER A 293 -2.27 -9.78 9.09
CA SER A 293 -3.64 -10.30 8.91
C SER A 293 -3.92 -10.67 7.45
N ASN A 294 -3.52 -9.81 6.50
CA ASN A 294 -3.73 -10.08 5.07
C ASN A 294 -3.02 -11.35 4.59
N LEU A 295 -1.85 -11.66 5.17
CA LEU A 295 -1.11 -12.88 4.83
C LEU A 295 -1.70 -14.11 5.51
N LEU A 296 -1.89 -14.06 6.83
CA LEU A 296 -2.17 -15.29 7.61
C LEU A 296 -3.64 -15.66 7.69
N MET A 297 -4.56 -14.70 7.61
CA MET A 297 -5.99 -14.98 7.75
C MET A 297 -6.53 -15.94 6.67
N PRO A 298 -6.20 -15.78 5.36
CA PRO A 298 -6.64 -16.75 4.36
C PRO A 298 -6.17 -18.18 4.63
N PHE A 299 -4.93 -18.35 5.13
CA PHE A 299 -4.42 -19.67 5.52
C PHE A 299 -5.17 -20.24 6.71
N PHE A 300 -5.44 -19.42 7.74
CA PHE A 300 -6.23 -19.84 8.90
C PHE A 300 -7.63 -20.31 8.48
N LEU A 301 -8.32 -19.55 7.63
CA LEU A 301 -9.67 -19.88 7.17
C LEU A 301 -9.72 -21.18 6.36
N GLN A 302 -8.72 -21.42 5.51
CA GLN A 302 -8.67 -22.59 4.65
C GLN A 302 -8.10 -23.82 5.38
N LEU A 303 -7.01 -23.68 6.12
CA LEU A 303 -6.33 -24.82 6.78
C LEU A 303 -6.94 -25.19 8.11
N ALA A 304 -7.28 -24.22 8.97
CA ALA A 304 -7.80 -24.49 10.31
C ALA A 304 -9.31 -24.69 10.34
N LEU A 305 -10.07 -23.85 9.58
CA LEU A 305 -11.53 -23.97 9.52
C LEU A 305 -12.02 -24.85 8.36
N GLY A 306 -11.15 -25.20 7.39
CA GLY A 306 -11.51 -26.06 6.25
C GLY A 306 -12.47 -25.36 5.28
N LEU A 307 -12.48 -24.02 5.22
CA LEU A 307 -13.37 -23.29 4.34
C LEU A 307 -12.84 -23.32 2.89
N ASP A 308 -13.77 -23.43 1.95
CA ASP A 308 -13.43 -23.24 0.54
C ASP A 308 -12.99 -21.80 0.26
N PRO A 309 -12.21 -21.54 -0.80
CA PRO A 309 -11.66 -20.21 -1.10
C PRO A 309 -12.72 -19.11 -1.23
N LEU A 310 -13.94 -19.44 -1.70
CA LEU A 310 -15.03 -18.47 -1.84
C LEU A 310 -15.55 -18.01 -0.48
N ARG A 311 -15.83 -18.95 0.42
CA ARG A 311 -16.29 -18.64 1.79
C ARG A 311 -15.20 -17.92 2.58
N ALA A 312 -13.93 -18.35 2.44
CA ALA A 312 -12.81 -17.66 3.04
C ALA A 312 -12.70 -16.20 2.57
N GLY A 313 -12.82 -15.96 1.26
CA GLY A 313 -12.83 -14.61 0.68
C GLY A 313 -13.98 -13.73 1.19
N LEU A 314 -15.20 -14.29 1.28
CA LEU A 314 -16.34 -13.56 1.83
C LEU A 314 -16.15 -13.21 3.31
N LEU A 315 -15.50 -14.09 4.07
CA LEU A 315 -15.28 -13.89 5.50
C LEU A 315 -14.18 -12.86 5.80
N VAL A 316 -13.30 -12.56 4.84
CA VAL A 316 -12.30 -11.47 4.95
C VAL A 316 -12.90 -10.09 4.62
N ALA A 317 -14.02 -10.03 3.90
CA ALA A 317 -14.66 -8.77 3.47
C ALA A 317 -15.07 -7.80 4.59
N PRO A 318 -15.37 -8.20 5.84
CA PRO A 318 -15.68 -7.26 6.93
C PRO A 318 -14.59 -6.21 7.18
N THR A 319 -13.31 -6.54 7.00
CA THR A 319 -12.19 -5.60 7.22
C THR A 319 -12.25 -4.39 6.26
N PRO A 320 -12.20 -4.57 4.93
CA PRO A 320 -12.27 -3.43 4.01
C PRO A 320 -13.64 -2.74 4.05
N PHE A 321 -14.72 -3.47 4.34
CA PHE A 321 -16.05 -2.87 4.45
C PHE A 321 -16.15 -1.92 5.63
N ALA A 322 -15.72 -2.33 6.83
CA ALA A 322 -15.71 -1.48 8.02
C ALA A 322 -14.79 -0.25 7.83
N MET A 323 -13.62 -0.45 7.21
CA MET A 323 -12.70 0.63 6.88
C MET A 323 -13.34 1.63 5.91
N ALA A 324 -14.00 1.17 4.85
CA ALA A 324 -14.67 2.01 3.86
C ALA A 324 -15.79 2.86 4.47
N LEU A 325 -16.58 2.26 5.36
CA LEU A 325 -17.69 2.92 6.04
C LEU A 325 -17.21 4.03 6.99
N LEU A 326 -16.13 3.78 7.72
CA LEU A 326 -15.64 4.72 8.73
C LEU A 326 -14.74 5.82 8.17
N ALA A 327 -14.06 5.59 7.05
CA ALA A 327 -13.09 6.54 6.52
C ALA A 327 -13.64 7.97 6.30
N PRO A 328 -14.84 8.21 5.74
CA PRO A 328 -15.39 9.55 5.59
C PRO A 328 -15.76 10.19 6.93
N VAL A 329 -16.25 9.38 7.89
CA VAL A 329 -16.65 9.83 9.23
C VAL A 329 -15.42 10.29 10.02
N THR A 330 -14.37 9.46 10.02
CA THR A 330 -13.12 9.77 10.72
C THR A 330 -12.33 10.88 10.03
N GLY A 331 -12.49 11.04 8.72
CA GLY A 331 -12.01 12.19 7.97
C GLY A 331 -12.62 13.50 8.49
N TRP A 332 -13.95 13.55 8.58
CA TRP A 332 -14.67 14.70 9.15
C TRP A 332 -14.33 14.91 10.64
N LEU A 333 -14.17 13.82 11.40
CA LEU A 333 -13.80 13.89 12.81
C LEU A 333 -12.40 14.48 13.01
N SER A 334 -11.45 14.17 12.10
CA SER A 334 -10.09 14.72 12.13
C SER A 334 -9.97 16.21 11.84
N GLU A 335 -11.05 16.82 11.34
CA GLU A 335 -11.15 18.28 11.15
C GLU A 335 -11.55 19.00 12.43
N ARG A 336 -12.18 18.30 13.39
CA ARG A 336 -12.71 18.84 14.64
C ARG A 336 -11.92 18.43 15.88
N PHE A 337 -11.35 17.24 15.85
CA PHE A 337 -10.58 16.66 16.96
C PHE A 337 -9.12 16.51 16.56
N SER A 338 -8.25 16.37 17.57
CA SER A 338 -6.82 16.13 17.37
C SER A 338 -6.60 14.85 16.53
N PRO A 339 -6.04 14.97 15.33
CA PRO A 339 -5.77 13.79 14.46
C PRO A 339 -4.88 12.76 15.15
N GLU A 340 -3.92 13.19 15.97
CA GLU A 340 -2.97 12.34 16.68
C GLU A 340 -3.71 11.43 17.69
N ARG A 341 -4.69 11.97 18.42
CA ARG A 341 -5.51 11.18 19.38
C ARG A 341 -6.40 10.18 18.65
N LEU A 342 -6.96 10.57 17.51
CA LEU A 342 -7.74 9.65 16.67
C LEU A 342 -6.83 8.52 16.12
N CYS A 343 -5.62 8.86 15.68
CA CYS A 343 -4.64 7.87 15.26
C CYS A 343 -4.30 6.88 16.38
N ALA A 344 -4.06 7.38 17.58
CA ALA A 344 -3.78 6.53 18.74
C ALA A 344 -4.96 5.60 19.07
N LEU A 345 -6.19 6.14 19.10
CA LEU A 345 -7.41 5.35 19.31
C LEU A 345 -7.56 4.25 18.25
N GLY A 346 -7.37 4.60 16.98
CA GLY A 346 -7.45 3.64 15.87
C GLY A 346 -6.46 2.48 16.03
N LEU A 347 -5.21 2.77 16.44
CA LEU A 347 -4.19 1.75 16.67
C LEU A 347 -4.44 0.93 17.94
N VAL A 348 -5.04 1.49 18.98
CA VAL A 348 -5.48 0.73 20.15
C VAL A 348 -6.58 -0.26 19.76
N VAL A 349 -7.59 0.17 19.02
CA VAL A 349 -8.66 -0.71 18.52
C VAL A 349 -8.09 -1.79 17.59
N ASN A 350 -7.15 -1.43 16.72
CA ASN A 350 -6.44 -2.37 15.84
C ASN A 350 -5.67 -3.41 16.66
N GLY A 351 -4.91 -2.99 17.67
CA GLY A 351 -4.18 -3.88 18.58
C GLY A 351 -5.10 -4.85 19.35
N ALA A 352 -6.23 -4.34 19.86
CA ALA A 352 -7.23 -5.18 20.54
C ALA A 352 -7.84 -6.21 19.56
N ALA A 353 -8.16 -5.81 18.32
CA ALA A 353 -8.63 -6.73 17.29
C ALA A 353 -7.61 -7.83 16.99
N LEU A 354 -6.32 -7.48 16.89
CA LEU A 354 -5.25 -8.46 16.67
C LEU A 354 -5.11 -9.42 17.84
N VAL A 355 -5.27 -8.96 19.09
CA VAL A 355 -5.30 -9.85 20.25
C VAL A 355 -6.48 -10.82 20.17
N LEU A 356 -7.68 -10.34 19.84
CA LEU A 356 -8.85 -11.22 19.66
C LEU A 356 -8.59 -12.27 18.57
N LEU A 357 -8.08 -11.85 17.42
CA LEU A 357 -7.77 -12.75 16.30
C LEU A 357 -6.65 -13.75 16.65
N ALA A 358 -5.68 -13.39 17.51
CA ALA A 358 -4.61 -14.29 17.96
C ALA A 358 -5.12 -15.52 18.73
N PHE A 359 -6.28 -15.41 19.37
CA PHE A 359 -6.86 -16.48 20.19
C PHE A 359 -7.97 -17.28 19.48
N LEU A 360 -8.17 -17.06 18.19
CA LEU A 360 -9.06 -17.91 17.38
C LEU A 360 -8.56 -19.37 17.38
N GLN A 361 -9.50 -20.30 17.51
CA GLN A 361 -9.25 -21.74 17.51
C GLN A 361 -9.83 -22.40 16.28
N THR A 362 -9.55 -23.68 16.07
CA THR A 362 -10.08 -24.49 14.95
C THR A 362 -11.61 -24.64 14.96
N GLU A 363 -12.25 -24.31 16.07
CA GLU A 363 -13.69 -24.34 16.28
C GLU A 363 -14.33 -22.96 16.18
N ALA A 364 -13.52 -21.94 15.81
CA ALA A 364 -14.00 -20.56 15.72
C ALA A 364 -15.18 -20.44 14.75
N THR A 365 -16.21 -19.76 15.19
CA THR A 365 -17.38 -19.49 14.38
C THR A 365 -17.11 -18.40 13.36
N ALA A 366 -17.86 -18.40 12.27
CA ALA A 366 -17.80 -17.32 11.26
C ALA A 366 -18.08 -15.95 11.88
N PHE A 367 -18.91 -15.87 12.91
CA PHE A 367 -19.21 -14.63 13.63
C PHE A 367 -18.03 -14.10 14.42
N GLU A 368 -17.28 -14.94 15.13
CA GLU A 368 -16.06 -14.55 15.88
C GLU A 368 -14.99 -14.01 14.93
N VAL A 369 -14.76 -14.71 13.82
CA VAL A 369 -13.80 -14.27 12.79
C VAL A 369 -14.23 -12.94 12.19
N ALA A 370 -15.49 -12.82 11.76
CA ALA A 370 -16.02 -11.61 11.14
C ALA A 370 -15.97 -10.41 12.11
N THR A 371 -16.26 -10.63 13.40
CA THR A 371 -16.18 -9.59 14.43
C THR A 371 -14.75 -9.10 14.62
N GLY A 372 -13.77 -10.02 14.76
CA GLY A 372 -12.36 -9.66 14.87
C GLY A 372 -11.86 -8.88 13.66
N LEU A 373 -12.22 -9.32 12.46
CA LEU A 373 -11.87 -8.66 11.20
C LEU A 373 -12.57 -7.31 11.02
N ALA A 374 -13.83 -7.18 11.44
CA ALA A 374 -14.54 -5.90 11.44
C ALA A 374 -13.88 -4.91 12.40
N LEU A 375 -13.52 -5.33 13.62
CA LEU A 375 -12.78 -4.51 14.57
C LEU A 375 -11.41 -4.07 14.02
N LEU A 376 -10.71 -4.95 13.32
CA LEU A 376 -9.46 -4.62 12.63
C LEU A 376 -9.69 -3.51 11.59
N GLY A 377 -10.75 -3.63 10.78
CA GLY A 377 -11.16 -2.63 9.80
C GLY A 377 -11.59 -1.31 10.43
N ILE A 378 -12.31 -1.35 11.56
CA ILE A 378 -12.68 -0.17 12.36
C ILE A 378 -11.42 0.56 12.83
N GLY A 379 -10.47 -0.15 13.45
CA GLY A 379 -9.22 0.42 13.92
C GLY A 379 -8.44 1.10 12.79
N MET A 380 -8.32 0.45 11.65
CA MET A 380 -7.64 1.01 10.47
C MET A 380 -8.41 2.20 9.87
N GLY A 381 -9.73 2.18 9.82
CA GLY A 381 -10.56 3.29 9.36
C GLY A 381 -10.42 4.53 10.26
N ILE A 382 -10.36 4.33 11.59
CA ILE A 382 -10.13 5.41 12.55
C ILE A 382 -8.70 5.97 12.42
N PHE A 383 -7.71 5.14 12.11
CA PHE A 383 -6.30 5.53 12.00
C PHE A 383 -5.97 6.21 10.68
N GLN A 384 -6.29 5.56 9.55
CA GLN A 384 -5.65 5.85 8.25
C GLN A 384 -5.99 7.24 7.73
N THR A 385 -7.24 7.67 7.85
CA THR A 385 -7.70 8.95 7.31
C THR A 385 -7.15 10.13 8.11
N PRO A 386 -7.27 10.19 9.46
CA PRO A 386 -6.63 11.23 10.26
C PRO A 386 -5.12 11.29 10.08
N ASN A 387 -4.45 10.13 9.96
CA ASN A 387 -3.02 10.06 9.72
C ASN A 387 -2.62 10.68 8.36
N ASN A 388 -3.34 10.36 7.28
CA ASN A 388 -3.10 10.97 5.97
C ASN A 388 -3.26 12.49 6.02
N ASN A 389 -4.32 12.97 6.69
CA ASN A 389 -4.57 14.40 6.86
C ASN A 389 -3.47 15.09 7.67
N LEU A 390 -3.07 14.50 8.81
CA LEU A 390 -1.98 14.99 9.66
C LEU A 390 -0.68 15.15 8.86
N LEU A 391 -0.27 14.09 8.18
CA LEU A 391 0.96 14.04 7.42
C LEU A 391 0.97 15.07 6.29
N MET A 392 -0.06 15.08 5.45
CA MET A 392 -0.11 15.99 4.31
C MET A 392 -0.34 17.46 4.70
N SER A 393 -0.96 17.72 5.85
CA SER A 393 -1.12 19.07 6.38
C SER A 393 0.16 19.64 7.00
N SER A 394 1.07 18.77 7.44
CA SER A 394 2.38 19.17 7.99
C SER A 394 3.42 19.47 6.90
N VAL A 395 3.19 19.02 5.67
CA VAL A 395 4.12 19.21 4.55
C VAL A 395 3.97 20.60 3.92
N PRO A 396 5.08 21.34 3.66
CA PRO A 396 5.04 22.59 2.90
C PRO A 396 4.42 22.40 1.50
N ARG A 397 3.63 23.38 1.03
CA ARG A 397 2.90 23.30 -0.25
C ARG A 397 3.80 22.97 -1.47
N HIS A 398 5.04 23.44 -1.48
CA HIS A 398 6.00 23.20 -2.56
C HIS A 398 6.65 21.80 -2.54
N ARG A 399 6.32 20.94 -1.53
CA ARG A 399 6.86 19.58 -1.34
C ARG A 399 5.77 18.53 -1.21
N LEU A 400 4.58 18.81 -1.67
CA LEU A 400 3.45 17.89 -1.53
C LEU A 400 3.67 16.57 -2.28
N GLY A 401 4.35 16.61 -3.43
CA GLY A 401 4.71 15.42 -4.20
C GLY A 401 5.67 14.51 -3.43
N ILE A 402 6.72 15.07 -2.83
CA ILE A 402 7.64 14.34 -1.95
C ILE A 402 6.88 13.77 -0.74
N GLY A 403 6.04 14.59 -0.08
CA GLY A 403 5.23 14.15 1.06
C GLY A 403 4.36 12.94 0.71
N SER A 404 3.59 13.02 -0.37
CA SER A 404 2.73 11.92 -0.85
C SER A 404 3.53 10.66 -1.20
N SER A 405 4.71 10.83 -1.78
CA SER A 405 5.62 9.72 -2.09
C SER A 405 6.14 9.01 -0.85
N VAL A 406 6.55 9.76 0.18
CA VAL A 406 6.99 9.19 1.47
C VAL A 406 5.85 8.36 2.09
N LEU A 407 4.62 8.87 2.08
CA LEU A 407 3.45 8.11 2.55
C LEU A 407 3.30 6.76 1.82
N SER A 408 3.51 6.75 0.52
CA SER A 408 3.40 5.56 -0.32
C SER A 408 4.53 4.56 -0.07
N ILE A 409 5.76 5.05 0.10
CA ILE A 409 6.95 4.24 0.43
C ILE A 409 6.78 3.58 1.80
N VAL A 410 6.40 4.36 2.82
CA VAL A 410 6.18 3.87 4.18
C VAL A 410 5.11 2.76 4.22
N ARG A 411 4.04 2.92 3.44
CA ARG A 411 3.03 1.88 3.25
C ARG A 411 3.64 0.61 2.65
N SER A 412 4.36 0.71 1.54
CA SER A 412 4.95 -0.44 0.85
C SER A 412 5.94 -1.19 1.74
N LEU A 413 6.81 -0.47 2.45
CA LEU A 413 7.76 -1.04 3.40
C LEU A 413 7.04 -1.72 4.57
N GLY A 414 6.00 -1.09 5.13
CA GLY A 414 5.21 -1.67 6.21
C GLY A 414 4.58 -3.00 5.80
N TYR A 415 3.96 -3.04 4.62
CA TYR A 415 3.38 -4.28 4.08
C TYR A 415 4.43 -5.38 3.87
N SER A 416 5.56 -5.06 3.25
CA SER A 416 6.61 -6.07 2.97
C SER A 416 7.23 -6.61 4.25
N ILE A 417 7.56 -5.74 5.20
CA ILE A 417 8.16 -6.14 6.48
C ILE A 417 7.17 -6.95 7.32
N GLY A 418 5.91 -6.52 7.40
CA GLY A 418 4.87 -7.23 8.14
C GLY A 418 4.63 -8.64 7.61
N ALA A 419 4.52 -8.79 6.28
CA ALA A 419 4.37 -10.09 5.64
C ALA A 419 5.60 -10.99 5.89
N THR A 420 6.81 -10.43 5.80
CA THR A 420 8.05 -11.17 6.07
C THR A 420 8.11 -11.63 7.51
N LEU A 421 7.84 -10.76 8.48
CA LEU A 421 7.81 -11.11 9.90
C LEU A 421 6.79 -12.22 10.19
N ALA A 422 5.58 -12.12 9.64
CA ALA A 422 4.56 -13.14 9.79
C ALA A 422 5.01 -14.50 9.21
N ALA A 423 5.55 -14.49 7.99
CA ALA A 423 6.06 -15.70 7.34
C ALA A 423 7.23 -16.33 8.12
N MET A 424 8.16 -15.51 8.62
CA MET A 424 9.30 -15.98 9.42
C MET A 424 8.86 -16.59 10.75
N ILE A 425 7.92 -15.94 11.46
CA ILE A 425 7.41 -16.47 12.73
C ILE A 425 6.73 -17.81 12.50
N VAL A 426 5.79 -17.89 11.56
CA VAL A 426 5.09 -19.15 11.27
C VAL A 426 6.05 -20.19 10.73
N GLY A 427 6.96 -19.83 9.81
CA GLY A 427 7.96 -20.72 9.24
C GLY A 427 8.91 -21.30 10.27
N HIS A 428 9.26 -20.55 11.33
CA HIS A 428 10.07 -21.07 12.45
C HIS A 428 9.35 -22.22 13.17
N PHE A 429 8.06 -22.06 13.52
CA PHE A 429 7.30 -23.10 14.20
C PHE A 429 7.07 -24.32 13.29
N LEU A 430 6.86 -24.11 11.99
CA LEU A 430 6.75 -25.19 11.01
C LEU A 430 8.05 -25.96 10.89
N LEU A 431 9.18 -25.28 10.76
CA LEU A 431 10.50 -25.92 10.66
C LEU A 431 10.77 -26.83 11.88
N VAL A 432 10.46 -26.36 13.09
CA VAL A 432 10.68 -27.15 14.32
C VAL A 432 9.78 -28.38 14.36
N ALA A 433 8.58 -28.32 13.77
CA ALA A 433 7.60 -29.40 13.83
C ALA A 433 7.68 -30.40 12.66
N THR A 434 8.04 -29.91 11.46
CA THR A 434 7.96 -30.71 10.21
C THR A 434 9.29 -30.82 9.46
N GLY A 435 10.29 -30.03 9.85
CA GLY A 435 11.54 -29.91 9.09
C GLY A 435 11.46 -28.98 7.86
N GLU A 436 10.28 -28.46 7.53
CA GLU A 436 10.05 -27.58 6.38
C GLU A 436 9.63 -26.16 6.82
N MET A 437 10.09 -25.12 6.10
CA MET A 437 9.84 -23.72 6.46
C MET A 437 8.73 -23.05 5.65
N SER A 438 8.15 -23.73 4.67
CA SER A 438 7.28 -23.07 3.69
C SER A 438 5.80 -23.14 4.10
N LEU A 439 5.14 -21.96 4.14
CA LEU A 439 3.67 -21.89 4.19
C LEU A 439 3.02 -22.51 2.95
N GLN A 440 3.75 -22.59 1.84
CA GLN A 440 3.27 -23.11 0.58
C GLN A 440 3.17 -24.62 0.59
N SER A 441 4.07 -25.32 1.30
CA SER A 441 4.00 -26.78 1.48
C SER A 441 2.73 -27.20 2.23
N LEU A 442 2.17 -26.34 3.08
CA LEU A 442 0.89 -26.59 3.74
C LEU A 442 -0.30 -26.55 2.79
N SER A 443 -0.25 -25.72 1.74
CA SER A 443 -1.36 -25.58 0.79
C SER A 443 -1.34 -26.66 -0.30
N GLU A 444 -0.18 -27.23 -0.60
CA GLU A 444 0.02 -28.28 -1.63
C GLU A 444 -0.23 -29.69 -1.09
N GLY A 445 -0.16 -29.88 0.22
CA GLY A 445 -0.46 -31.14 0.90
C GLY A 445 -1.98 -31.41 0.95
N ALA A 446 -2.55 -31.94 -0.12
CA ALA A 446 -3.94 -32.40 -0.16
C ALA A 446 -4.19 -33.39 1.00
N GLY A 447 -4.87 -32.93 2.07
CA GLY A 447 -5.30 -33.78 3.17
C GLY A 447 -4.63 -33.50 4.52
N ILE A 448 -4.40 -32.24 4.89
CA ILE A 448 -4.06 -31.91 6.27
C ILE A 448 -5.26 -32.28 7.15
N SER A 449 -5.15 -33.42 7.84
CA SER A 449 -6.12 -33.77 8.86
C SER A 449 -5.98 -32.79 10.06
N ARG A 450 -7.08 -32.51 10.75
CA ARG A 450 -7.11 -31.57 11.91
C ARG A 450 -6.14 -31.96 13.05
N GLU A 451 -5.54 -33.14 13.00
CA GLU A 451 -4.64 -33.67 14.04
C GLU A 451 -3.15 -33.64 13.62
N THR A 452 -2.79 -32.98 12.51
CA THR A 452 -1.39 -33.00 12.05
C THR A 452 -0.51 -32.07 12.89
N PRO A 453 0.75 -32.48 13.22
CA PRO A 453 1.74 -31.62 13.88
C PRO A 453 1.96 -30.29 13.16
N ALA A 454 1.81 -30.28 11.84
CA ALA A 454 1.93 -29.10 10.98
C ALA A 454 0.84 -28.04 11.29
N LEU A 455 -0.42 -28.45 11.44
CA LEU A 455 -1.50 -27.53 11.79
C LEU A 455 -1.30 -26.94 13.19
N ALA A 456 -0.90 -27.75 14.17
CA ALA A 456 -0.61 -27.27 15.51
C ALA A 456 0.57 -26.29 15.55
N ALA A 457 1.59 -26.51 14.71
CA ALA A 457 2.71 -25.58 14.54
C ALA A 457 2.28 -24.28 13.86
N PHE A 458 1.47 -24.36 12.79
CA PHE A 458 0.89 -23.21 12.13
C PHE A 458 0.08 -22.35 13.12
N LEU A 459 -0.82 -22.94 13.92
CA LEU A 459 -1.64 -22.22 14.89
C LEU A 459 -0.81 -21.54 15.98
N ARG A 460 0.27 -22.19 16.45
CA ARG A 460 1.22 -21.55 17.37
C ARG A 460 1.91 -20.35 16.71
N GLY A 461 2.43 -20.52 15.51
CA GLY A 461 3.06 -19.44 14.74
C GLY A 461 2.09 -18.31 14.43
N TYR A 462 0.85 -18.64 14.02
CA TYR A 462 -0.24 -17.70 13.82
C TYR A 462 -0.50 -16.85 15.07
N ARG A 463 -0.69 -17.48 16.23
CA ARG A 463 -0.89 -16.78 17.51
C ARG A 463 0.24 -15.79 17.80
N TRP A 464 1.49 -16.24 17.72
CA TRP A 464 2.64 -15.39 17.99
C TRP A 464 2.80 -14.25 16.98
N ALA A 465 2.51 -14.49 15.71
CA ALA A 465 2.54 -13.44 14.69
C ALA A 465 1.50 -12.33 14.97
N TYR A 466 0.27 -12.72 15.33
CA TYR A 466 -0.78 -11.78 15.71
C TYR A 466 -0.48 -11.03 17.01
N LEU A 467 0.05 -11.69 18.04
CA LEU A 467 0.46 -11.03 19.29
C LEU A 467 1.62 -10.06 19.05
N THR A 468 2.59 -10.42 18.23
CA THR A 468 3.67 -9.50 17.81
C THR A 468 3.11 -8.29 17.08
N ALA A 469 2.17 -8.50 16.16
CA ALA A 469 1.48 -7.41 15.47
C ALA A 469 0.70 -6.52 16.43
N ALA A 470 0.04 -7.09 17.45
CA ALA A 470 -0.66 -6.32 18.48
C ALA A 470 0.29 -5.41 19.28
N ILE A 471 1.46 -5.94 19.67
CA ILE A 471 2.51 -5.14 20.34
C ILE A 471 2.94 -3.97 19.44
N VAL A 472 3.15 -4.23 18.15
CA VAL A 472 3.52 -3.20 17.16
C VAL A 472 2.40 -2.14 17.04
N ALA A 473 1.11 -2.55 17.05
CA ALA A 473 -0.03 -1.62 17.03
C ALA A 473 -0.04 -0.71 18.27
N PHE A 474 0.13 -1.26 19.46
CA PHE A 474 0.17 -0.49 20.71
C PHE A 474 1.40 0.44 20.76
N ALA A 475 2.55 0.00 20.26
CA ALA A 475 3.72 0.88 20.10
C ALA A 475 3.42 2.04 19.15
N GLY A 476 2.72 1.78 18.03
CA GLY A 476 2.26 2.81 17.11
C GLY A 476 1.27 3.80 17.75
N ALA A 477 0.38 3.31 18.63
CA ALA A 477 -0.53 4.16 19.39
C ALA A 477 0.24 5.09 20.34
N ALA A 478 1.24 4.59 21.07
CA ALA A 478 2.11 5.40 21.91
C ALA A 478 2.86 6.47 21.11
N VAL A 479 3.41 6.11 19.95
CA VAL A 479 4.09 7.05 19.04
C VAL A 479 3.12 8.14 18.56
N SER A 480 1.86 7.79 18.24
CA SER A 480 0.86 8.76 17.83
C SER A 480 0.54 9.78 18.93
N LEU A 481 0.52 9.35 20.20
CA LEU A 481 0.32 10.25 21.34
C LEU A 481 1.51 11.19 21.55
N TRP A 482 2.74 10.75 21.31
CA TRP A 482 3.91 11.63 21.37
C TRP A 482 3.93 12.71 20.29
N ALA A 483 3.22 12.49 19.19
CA ALA A 483 3.05 13.51 18.16
C ALA A 483 2.13 14.65 18.57
N VAL A 484 1.41 14.53 19.70
CA VAL A 484 0.61 15.62 20.29
C VAL A 484 1.58 16.66 20.85
N ASN A 485 1.72 17.78 20.13
CA ASN A 485 2.58 18.87 20.56
C ASN A 485 1.91 19.56 21.78
N PRO A 486 2.57 19.67 22.93
CA PRO A 486 2.00 20.31 24.13
C PRO A 486 1.78 21.83 23.99
N GLU A 487 2.21 22.44 22.87
CA GLU A 487 2.14 23.88 22.61
C GLU A 487 0.99 24.30 21.65
N ARG A 488 -0.03 23.48 21.48
CA ARG A 488 -1.26 23.88 20.78
C ARG A 488 -2.45 24.02 21.71
#